data_7a1fd5a426cca546f6413cbd94ffedea
#
_entry.id   7a1fd5a426cca546f6413cbd94ffedea
#
_cell.length_a   1.000
_cell.length_b   1.000
_cell.length_c   1.000
_cell.angle_alpha   90.00
_cell.angle_beta   90.00
_cell.angle_gamma   90.00
#
_symmetry.space_group_name_H-M   'P 1'
#
loop_
_entity.id
_entity.type
_entity.pdbx_description
1 polymer ?
#
loop_
_entity_poly.entity_id
_entity_poly.type
_entity_poly.pdbx_seq_one_letter_code
_entity_poly.pdbx_strand_id
1 'polypeptide(L)'
;ACVGAVVYFRTDDMWTMIIGLAIVIYVSYMWFRDVIIEGEHQGHHTPVVQIGLRYGMTLFIASEVMFFVAWFWAYFNASLFPTEQIGAIWPPPDIHLMDPWHIPLINTLILLLSGTTVTWAHHALLEGNRKELIQGLWCTVGLGVVFTGFQVYEYMHADFSFSGHIYGATFYLSLIHISEPTRPIH
;
A
#
# COMPACT_ATOMS: atom_id res chain seq x y z
N ALA A 1 -5.53 11.27 -12.31
CA ALA A 1 -5.24 11.27 -10.86
C ALA A 1 -4.01 12.10 -10.55
N CYS A 2 -2.78 11.76 -11.01
CA CYS A 2 -1.55 12.48 -10.66
C CYS A 2 -1.59 13.98 -10.99
N VAL A 3 -2.01 14.35 -12.19
CA VAL A 3 -2.17 15.78 -12.58
C VAL A 3 -3.20 16.46 -11.66
N GLY A 4 -4.32 15.77 -11.34
CA GLY A 4 -5.32 16.30 -10.42
C GLY A 4 -4.81 16.51 -9.01
N ALA A 5 -3.91 15.64 -8.51
CA ALA A 5 -3.26 15.84 -7.21
C ALA A 5 -2.35 17.09 -7.21
N VAL A 6 -1.57 17.30 -8.28
CA VAL A 6 -0.74 18.52 -8.42
C VAL A 6 -1.59 19.79 -8.51
N VAL A 7 -2.72 19.74 -9.23
CA VAL A 7 -3.67 20.87 -9.29
C VAL A 7 -4.26 21.14 -7.92
N TYR A 8 -4.68 20.10 -7.19
CA TYR A 8 -5.19 20.23 -5.82
C TYR A 8 -4.21 20.94 -4.88
N PHE A 9 -2.94 20.56 -4.91
CA PHE A 9 -1.91 21.21 -4.06
C PHE A 9 -1.64 22.69 -4.44
N ARG A 10 -2.04 23.13 -5.64
CA ARG A 10 -1.82 24.52 -6.08
C ARG A 10 -3.06 25.40 -6.01
N THR A 11 -4.24 24.85 -6.19
CA THR A 11 -5.48 25.60 -6.39
C THR A 11 -6.60 25.21 -5.43
N ASP A 12 -6.38 24.24 -4.52
CA ASP A 12 -7.37 23.63 -3.63
C ASP A 12 -8.61 23.04 -4.38
N ASP A 13 -8.49 22.83 -5.71
CA ASP A 13 -9.54 22.22 -6.51
C ASP A 13 -9.47 20.69 -6.44
N MET A 14 -10.35 20.07 -5.64
CA MET A 14 -10.44 18.62 -5.48
C MET A 14 -11.10 17.90 -6.66
N TRP A 15 -11.87 18.60 -7.50
CA TRP A 15 -12.69 17.95 -8.52
C TRP A 15 -11.86 17.21 -9.57
N THR A 16 -10.77 17.82 -10.03
CA THR A 16 -9.86 17.19 -11.00
C THR A 16 -9.19 15.93 -10.45
N MET A 17 -8.86 15.89 -9.17
CA MET A 17 -8.31 14.73 -8.51
C MET A 17 -9.36 13.62 -8.38
N ILE A 18 -10.57 13.95 -7.92
CA ILE A 18 -11.68 12.99 -7.75
C ILE A 18 -12.08 12.36 -9.08
N ILE A 19 -12.25 13.18 -10.13
CA ILE A 19 -12.57 12.68 -11.48
C ILE A 19 -11.45 11.76 -11.99
N GLY A 20 -10.18 12.16 -11.82
CA GLY A 20 -9.05 11.36 -12.22
C GLY A 20 -8.97 10.02 -11.46
N LEU A 21 -9.30 10.01 -10.17
CA LEU A 21 -9.36 8.79 -9.36
C LEU A 21 -10.52 7.88 -9.80
N ALA A 22 -11.70 8.45 -10.03
CA ALA A 22 -12.85 7.70 -10.50
C ALA A 22 -12.59 7.02 -11.86
N ILE A 23 -11.92 7.71 -12.80
CA ILE A 23 -11.49 7.13 -14.07
C ILE A 23 -10.52 5.96 -13.85
N VAL A 24 -9.53 6.11 -12.97
CA VAL A 24 -8.57 5.03 -12.68
C VAL A 24 -9.29 3.81 -12.11
N ILE A 25 -10.18 3.99 -11.14
CA ILE A 25 -10.96 2.89 -10.54
C ILE A 25 -11.82 2.20 -11.62
N TYR A 26 -12.51 2.97 -12.46
CA TYR A 26 -13.33 2.42 -13.54
C TYR A 26 -12.52 1.60 -14.54
N VAL A 27 -11.39 2.15 -15.01
CA VAL A 27 -10.50 1.45 -15.96
C VAL A 27 -9.91 0.19 -15.33
N SER A 28 -9.49 0.24 -14.07
CA SER A 28 -9.00 -0.94 -13.35
C SER A 28 -10.07 -2.03 -13.25
N TYR A 29 -11.31 -1.65 -12.92
CA TYR A 29 -12.42 -2.59 -12.88
C TYR A 29 -12.66 -3.27 -14.24
N MET A 30 -12.69 -2.49 -15.31
CA MET A 30 -12.87 -3.02 -16.67
C MET A 30 -11.73 -3.94 -17.07
N TRP A 31 -10.50 -3.56 -16.75
CA TRP A 31 -9.32 -4.39 -17.05
C TRP A 31 -9.34 -5.74 -16.31
N PHE A 32 -9.60 -5.75 -15.01
CA PHE A 32 -9.73 -7.03 -14.27
C PHE A 32 -10.87 -7.90 -14.77
N ARG A 33 -12.00 -7.28 -15.15
CA ARG A 33 -13.11 -8.00 -15.79
C ARG A 33 -12.66 -8.67 -17.09
N ASP A 34 -11.92 -7.95 -17.93
CA ASP A 34 -11.47 -8.47 -19.21
C ASP A 34 -10.45 -9.62 -19.00
N VAL A 35 -9.53 -9.50 -18.04
CA VAL A 35 -8.62 -10.60 -17.65
C VAL A 35 -9.38 -11.86 -17.25
N ILE A 36 -10.47 -11.73 -16.49
CA ILE A 36 -11.31 -12.87 -16.09
C ILE A 36 -11.98 -13.50 -17.31
N ILE A 37 -12.55 -12.69 -18.22
CA ILE A 37 -13.19 -13.18 -19.45
C ILE A 37 -12.20 -13.90 -20.34
N GLU A 38 -11.00 -13.36 -20.54
CA GLU A 38 -9.93 -13.96 -21.33
C GLU A 38 -9.46 -15.29 -20.72
N GLY A 39 -9.38 -15.38 -19.37
CA GLY A 39 -8.94 -16.58 -18.67
C GLY A 39 -9.97 -17.68 -18.65
N GLU A 40 -11.23 -17.36 -18.28
CA GLU A 40 -12.28 -18.34 -18.01
C GLU A 40 -13.10 -18.69 -19.27
N HIS A 41 -13.37 -17.72 -20.14
CA HIS A 41 -14.31 -17.90 -21.27
C HIS A 41 -13.62 -18.07 -22.62
N GLN A 42 -12.49 -17.39 -22.83
CA GLN A 42 -11.81 -17.38 -24.12
C GLN A 42 -10.62 -18.37 -24.17
N GLY A 43 -10.16 -18.87 -23.02
CA GLY A 43 -9.07 -19.83 -22.93
C GLY A 43 -7.71 -19.28 -23.40
N HIS A 44 -7.55 -17.95 -23.43
CA HIS A 44 -6.32 -17.29 -23.88
C HIS A 44 -5.15 -17.44 -22.88
N HIS A 45 -5.42 -17.89 -21.65
CA HIS A 45 -4.38 -18.14 -20.66
C HIS A 45 -3.66 -19.46 -20.93
N THR A 46 -2.85 -19.47 -21.99
CA THR A 46 -1.96 -20.59 -22.32
C THR A 46 -0.94 -20.85 -21.21
N PRO A 47 -0.30 -22.04 -21.12
CA PRO A 47 0.73 -22.31 -20.10
C PRO A 47 1.85 -21.26 -20.06
N VAL A 48 2.23 -20.70 -21.20
CA VAL A 48 3.24 -19.64 -21.30
C VAL A 48 2.75 -18.35 -20.61
N VAL A 49 1.50 -17.96 -20.87
CA VAL A 49 0.88 -16.78 -20.23
C VAL A 49 0.78 -16.97 -18.71
N GLN A 50 0.40 -18.17 -18.24
CA GLN A 50 0.33 -18.48 -16.81
C GLN A 50 1.69 -18.38 -16.13
N ILE A 51 2.76 -18.85 -16.78
CA ILE A 51 4.12 -18.69 -16.28
C ILE A 51 4.50 -17.19 -16.26
N GLY A 52 4.17 -16.45 -17.31
CA GLY A 52 4.39 -15.01 -17.39
C GLY A 52 3.72 -14.26 -16.25
N LEU A 53 2.46 -14.57 -15.93
CA LEU A 53 1.72 -13.96 -14.80
C LEU A 53 2.36 -14.27 -13.44
N ARG A 54 2.88 -15.49 -13.24
CA ARG A 54 3.60 -15.86 -12.01
C ARG A 54 4.91 -15.10 -11.85
N TYR A 55 5.69 -14.97 -12.92
CA TYR A 55 6.91 -14.14 -12.92
C TYR A 55 6.58 -12.67 -12.71
N GLY A 56 5.52 -12.17 -13.35
CA GLY A 56 5.04 -10.81 -13.13
C GLY A 56 4.73 -10.53 -11.65
N MET A 57 4.01 -11.43 -10.97
CA MET A 57 3.73 -11.31 -9.54
C MET A 57 5.01 -11.36 -8.69
N THR A 58 5.95 -12.25 -9.01
CA THR A 58 7.23 -12.34 -8.30
C THR A 58 8.03 -11.04 -8.43
N LEU A 59 8.10 -10.48 -9.63
CA LEU A 59 8.79 -9.22 -9.90
C LEU A 59 8.09 -8.03 -9.22
N PHE A 60 6.76 -8.06 -9.16
CA PHE A 60 6.00 -7.07 -8.41
C PHE A 60 6.36 -7.10 -6.93
N ILE A 61 6.33 -8.28 -6.28
CA ILE A 61 6.73 -8.42 -4.87
C ILE A 61 8.17 -7.95 -4.68
N ALA A 62 9.09 -8.29 -5.59
CA ALA A 62 10.46 -7.83 -5.53
C ALA A 62 10.58 -6.30 -5.61
N SER A 63 9.77 -5.65 -6.45
CA SER A 63 9.74 -4.18 -6.55
C SER A 63 9.24 -3.52 -5.26
N GLU A 64 8.23 -4.10 -4.61
CA GLU A 64 7.73 -3.64 -3.32
C GLU A 64 8.80 -3.76 -2.21
N VAL A 65 9.49 -4.89 -2.15
CA VAL A 65 10.62 -5.08 -1.22
C VAL A 65 11.71 -4.03 -1.45
N MET A 66 12.09 -3.78 -2.71
CA MET A 66 13.10 -2.77 -3.05
C MET A 66 12.66 -1.34 -2.71
N PHE A 67 11.37 -1.05 -2.83
CA PHE A 67 10.82 0.23 -2.39
C PHE A 67 11.00 0.42 -0.88
N PHE A 68 10.69 -0.57 -0.05
CA PHE A 68 10.94 -0.51 1.39
C PHE A 68 12.42 -0.41 1.72
N VAL A 69 13.27 -1.16 1.04
CA VAL A 69 14.73 -1.06 1.21
C VAL A 69 15.22 0.37 0.98
N ALA A 70 14.72 1.05 -0.05
CA ALA A 70 15.09 2.44 -0.35
C ALA A 70 14.71 3.40 0.79
N TRP A 71 13.48 3.28 1.32
CA TRP A 71 13.01 4.15 2.42
C TRP A 71 13.70 3.85 3.75
N PHE A 72 13.91 2.58 4.09
CA PHE A 72 14.70 2.21 5.27
C PHE A 72 16.15 2.67 5.15
N TRP A 73 16.75 2.55 3.96
CA TRP A 73 18.07 3.09 3.71
C TRP A 73 18.12 4.61 3.94
N ALA A 74 17.18 5.35 3.39
CA ALA A 74 17.10 6.81 3.59
C ALA A 74 16.94 7.17 5.08
N TYR A 75 16.08 6.45 5.80
CA TYR A 75 15.87 6.63 7.23
C TYR A 75 17.15 6.35 8.04
N PHE A 76 17.77 5.19 7.85
CA PHE A 76 18.99 4.83 8.58
C PHE A 76 20.16 5.70 8.20
N ASN A 77 20.30 6.10 6.95
CA ASN A 77 21.34 7.05 6.53
C ASN A 77 21.19 8.38 7.26
N ALA A 78 19.99 8.92 7.36
CA ALA A 78 19.72 10.17 8.08
C ALA A 78 19.90 10.03 9.60
N SER A 79 19.59 8.87 10.17
CA SER A 79 19.71 8.64 11.62
C SER A 79 21.15 8.41 12.07
N LEU A 80 21.97 7.76 11.24
CA LEU A 80 23.38 7.47 11.57
C LEU A 80 24.31 8.62 11.22
N PHE A 81 23.94 9.42 10.20
CA PHE A 81 24.72 10.57 9.73
C PHE A 81 23.84 11.82 9.63
N PRO A 82 23.41 12.38 10.79
CA PRO A 82 22.56 13.56 10.80
C PRO A 82 23.28 14.75 10.16
N THR A 83 22.63 15.39 9.18
CA THR A 83 23.18 16.56 8.50
C THR A 83 23.08 17.82 9.37
N GLU A 84 23.96 18.80 9.13
CA GLU A 84 23.91 20.10 9.81
C GLU A 84 22.58 20.84 9.61
N GLN A 85 21.88 20.56 8.49
CA GLN A 85 20.57 21.14 8.18
C GLN A 85 19.46 20.75 9.17
N ILE A 86 19.58 19.59 9.83
CA ILE A 86 18.65 19.10 10.88
C ILE A 86 19.25 19.26 12.29
N GLY A 87 20.29 20.12 12.44
CA GLY A 87 20.93 20.38 13.73
C GLY A 87 21.93 19.31 14.18
N ALA A 88 22.35 18.39 13.30
CA ALA A 88 23.28 17.28 13.58
C ALA A 88 22.84 16.38 14.75
N ILE A 89 21.56 16.38 15.09
CA ILE A 89 20.95 15.58 16.18
C ILE A 89 19.80 14.74 15.59
N TRP A 90 19.70 13.48 16.01
CA TRP A 90 18.60 12.60 15.63
C TRP A 90 17.93 12.02 16.88
N PRO A 91 16.57 12.01 16.98
CA PRO A 91 15.61 12.67 16.07
C PRO A 91 15.67 14.20 16.18
N PRO A 92 15.16 14.96 15.18
CA PRO A 92 15.10 16.42 15.26
C PRO A 92 14.37 16.88 16.51
N PRO A 93 14.83 17.92 17.20
CA PRO A 93 14.31 18.32 18.53
C PRO A 93 12.85 18.78 18.52
N ASP A 94 12.30 19.16 17.36
CA ASP A 94 10.93 19.68 17.21
C ASP A 94 9.90 18.57 16.89
N ILE A 95 10.29 17.28 16.93
CA ILE A 95 9.40 16.17 16.59
C ILE A 95 9.02 15.39 17.86
N HIS A 96 7.75 15.36 18.18
CA HIS A 96 7.21 14.42 19.16
C HIS A 96 7.13 13.02 18.55
N LEU A 97 7.93 12.11 19.09
CA LEU A 97 7.93 10.70 18.65
C LEU A 97 6.61 10.03 19.01
N MET A 98 5.99 9.37 18.05
CA MET A 98 4.82 8.53 18.33
C MET A 98 5.24 7.30 19.14
N ASP A 99 4.40 6.90 20.11
CA ASP A 99 4.64 5.69 20.87
C ASP A 99 4.34 4.45 19.98
N PRO A 100 5.36 3.62 19.68
CA PRO A 100 5.20 2.47 18.79
C PRO A 100 4.32 1.35 19.39
N TRP A 101 4.07 1.38 20.71
CA TRP A 101 3.33 0.34 21.43
C TRP A 101 1.81 0.53 21.41
N HIS A 102 1.31 1.64 20.91
CA HIS A 102 -0.12 1.93 20.77
C HIS A 102 -0.67 1.54 19.39
N ILE A 103 -1.11 2.53 18.62
CA ILE A 103 -1.77 2.33 17.32
C ILE A 103 -0.88 1.60 16.30
N PRO A 104 0.44 1.90 16.18
CA PRO A 104 1.30 1.19 15.22
C PRO A 104 1.40 -0.31 15.50
N LEU A 105 1.43 -0.73 16.77
CA LEU A 105 1.43 -2.15 17.12
C LEU A 105 0.12 -2.83 16.71
N ILE A 106 -1.03 -2.18 16.99
CA ILE A 106 -2.34 -2.71 16.61
C ILE A 106 -2.42 -2.86 15.08
N ASN A 107 -1.98 -1.87 14.33
CA ASN A 107 -1.93 -1.92 12.87
C ASN A 107 -1.07 -3.07 12.35
N THR A 108 0.08 -3.30 12.95
CA THR A 108 0.95 -4.43 12.60
C THR A 108 0.25 -5.76 12.86
N LEU A 109 -0.44 -5.93 13.99
CA LEU A 109 -1.20 -7.13 14.30
C LEU A 109 -2.35 -7.37 13.32
N ILE A 110 -3.05 -6.32 12.90
CA ILE A 110 -4.11 -6.39 11.89
C ILE A 110 -3.55 -6.86 10.54
N LEU A 111 -2.39 -6.34 10.11
CA LEU A 111 -1.72 -6.80 8.89
C LEU A 111 -1.30 -8.26 8.97
N LEU A 112 -0.69 -8.69 10.07
CA LEU A 112 -0.33 -10.10 10.27
C LEU A 112 -1.57 -11.01 10.24
N LEU A 113 -2.66 -10.59 10.88
CA LEU A 113 -3.91 -11.34 10.86
C LEU A 113 -4.51 -11.39 9.45
N SER A 114 -4.47 -10.30 8.68
CA SER A 114 -4.92 -10.30 7.29
C SER A 114 -4.10 -11.24 6.41
N GLY A 115 -2.79 -11.36 6.66
CA GLY A 115 -1.91 -12.32 6.02
C GLY A 115 -2.32 -13.77 6.28
N THR A 116 -2.75 -14.10 7.50
CA THR A 116 -3.25 -15.45 7.82
C THR A 116 -4.58 -15.74 7.13
N THR A 117 -5.50 -14.76 7.08
CA THR A 117 -6.81 -14.94 6.43
C THR A 117 -6.69 -15.08 4.91
N VAL A 118 -5.77 -14.35 4.25
CA VAL A 118 -5.54 -14.53 2.81
C VAL A 118 -4.88 -15.88 2.51
N THR A 119 -4.00 -16.37 3.38
CA THR A 119 -3.39 -17.70 3.26
C THR A 119 -4.45 -18.79 3.38
N TRP A 120 -5.39 -18.66 4.34
CA TRP A 120 -6.53 -19.55 4.46
C TRP A 120 -7.38 -19.54 3.18
N ALA A 121 -7.72 -18.36 2.66
CA ALA A 121 -8.46 -18.24 1.41
C ALA A 121 -7.72 -18.92 0.23
N HIS A 122 -6.40 -18.79 0.17
CA HIS A 122 -5.59 -19.43 -0.87
C HIS A 122 -5.63 -20.97 -0.78
N HIS A 123 -5.51 -21.54 0.41
CA HIS A 123 -5.63 -22.99 0.60
C HIS A 123 -7.04 -23.49 0.24
N ALA A 124 -8.08 -22.77 0.66
CA ALA A 124 -9.46 -23.09 0.29
C ALA A 124 -9.68 -23.07 -1.25
N LEU A 125 -8.99 -22.16 -1.95
CA LEU A 125 -9.00 -22.13 -3.42
C LEU A 125 -8.37 -23.40 -4.02
N LEU A 126 -7.22 -23.85 -3.50
CA LEU A 126 -6.55 -25.07 -3.97
C LEU A 126 -7.37 -26.33 -3.72
N GLU A 127 -8.14 -26.37 -2.62
CA GLU A 127 -9.04 -27.44 -2.26
C GLU A 127 -10.40 -27.37 -2.99
N GLY A 128 -10.66 -26.29 -3.74
CA GLY A 128 -11.93 -26.07 -4.43
C GLY A 128 -13.10 -25.70 -3.52
N ASN A 129 -12.84 -25.33 -2.26
CA ASN A 129 -13.86 -24.94 -1.28
C ASN A 129 -14.24 -23.47 -1.43
N ARG A 130 -15.22 -23.19 -2.29
CA ARG A 130 -15.66 -21.82 -2.61
C ARG A 130 -16.21 -21.05 -1.41
N LYS A 131 -16.80 -21.73 -0.43
CA LYS A 131 -17.38 -21.04 0.75
C LYS A 131 -16.28 -20.46 1.63
N GLU A 132 -15.29 -21.25 1.96
CA GLU A 132 -14.16 -20.81 2.79
C GLU A 132 -13.29 -19.79 2.06
N LEU A 133 -13.10 -19.92 0.75
CA LEU A 133 -12.44 -18.91 -0.07
C LEU A 133 -13.12 -17.54 0.08
N ILE A 134 -14.43 -17.47 -0.09
CA ILE A 134 -15.18 -16.22 0.00
C ILE A 134 -15.12 -15.66 1.43
N GLN A 135 -15.25 -16.50 2.45
CA GLN A 135 -15.14 -16.07 3.85
C GLN A 135 -13.76 -15.51 4.17
N GLY A 136 -12.69 -16.20 3.78
CA GLY A 136 -11.33 -15.75 3.99
C GLY A 136 -11.03 -14.41 3.29
N LEU A 137 -11.52 -14.23 2.06
CA LEU A 137 -11.39 -12.96 1.33
C LEU A 137 -12.16 -11.83 2.01
N TRP A 138 -13.39 -12.05 2.46
CA TRP A 138 -14.15 -11.03 3.19
C TRP A 138 -13.46 -10.62 4.50
N CYS A 139 -12.91 -11.58 5.25
CA CYS A 139 -12.13 -11.28 6.44
C CYS A 139 -10.89 -10.44 6.11
N THR A 140 -10.16 -10.80 5.05
CA THR A 140 -8.98 -10.07 4.61
C THR A 140 -9.32 -8.63 4.20
N VAL A 141 -10.36 -8.43 3.40
CA VAL A 141 -10.82 -7.09 2.98
C VAL A 141 -11.29 -6.28 4.18
N GLY A 142 -12.06 -6.90 5.09
CA GLY A 142 -12.52 -6.25 6.32
C GLY A 142 -11.37 -5.76 7.18
N LEU A 143 -10.35 -6.60 7.39
CA LEU A 143 -9.14 -6.22 8.12
C LEU A 143 -8.36 -5.10 7.41
N GLY A 144 -8.30 -5.11 6.07
CA GLY A 144 -7.70 -4.05 5.28
C GLY A 144 -8.41 -2.70 5.45
N VAL A 145 -9.74 -2.69 5.50
CA VAL A 145 -10.53 -1.47 5.77
C VAL A 145 -10.24 -0.94 7.19
N VAL A 146 -10.21 -1.83 8.18
CA VAL A 146 -9.88 -1.45 9.57
C VAL A 146 -8.47 -0.89 9.67
N PHE A 147 -7.49 -1.54 9.04
CA PHE A 147 -6.11 -1.05 8.95
C PHE A 147 -6.05 0.37 8.37
N THR A 148 -6.73 0.59 7.23
CA THR A 148 -6.77 1.91 6.59
C THR A 148 -7.40 2.96 7.50
N GLY A 149 -8.45 2.59 8.22
CA GLY A 149 -9.10 3.48 9.19
C GLY A 149 -8.16 3.91 10.31
N PHE A 150 -7.42 2.98 10.92
CA PHE A 150 -6.42 3.31 11.94
C PHE A 150 -5.26 4.13 11.36
N GLN A 151 -4.84 3.84 10.13
CA GLN A 151 -3.77 4.57 9.46
C GLN A 151 -4.16 6.04 9.18
N VAL A 152 -5.38 6.27 8.70
CA VAL A 152 -5.92 7.62 8.50
C VAL A 152 -6.01 8.36 9.84
N TYR A 153 -6.52 7.69 10.88
CA TYR A 153 -6.59 8.26 12.22
C TYR A 153 -5.20 8.67 12.73
N GLU A 154 -4.20 7.81 12.58
CA GLU A 154 -2.81 8.08 12.98
C GLU A 154 -2.22 9.29 12.23
N TYR A 155 -2.45 9.37 10.91
CA TYR A 155 -1.97 10.50 10.11
C TYR A 155 -2.64 11.83 10.45
N MET A 156 -3.91 11.81 10.83
CA MET A 156 -4.64 13.02 11.25
C MET A 156 -4.18 13.54 12.61
N HIS A 157 -3.59 12.70 13.46
CA HIS A 157 -3.13 13.04 14.81
C HIS A 157 -1.60 13.09 14.92
N ALA A 158 -0.88 12.97 13.81
CA ALA A 158 0.57 13.13 13.80
C ALA A 158 0.95 14.60 13.96
N ASP A 159 1.77 14.91 14.95
CA ASP A 159 2.21 16.27 15.26
C ASP A 159 3.30 16.83 14.31
N PHE A 160 3.66 16.08 13.25
CA PHE A 160 4.66 16.46 12.28
C PHE A 160 4.13 16.42 10.85
N SER A 161 4.58 17.36 10.01
CA SER A 161 4.14 17.46 8.62
C SER A 161 5.02 16.63 7.67
N PHE A 162 4.43 16.23 6.52
CA PHE A 162 5.13 15.53 5.44
C PHE A 162 6.33 16.33 4.90
N SER A 163 6.21 17.65 4.82
CA SER A 163 7.20 18.54 4.19
C SER A 163 8.26 19.08 5.13
N GLY A 164 8.14 18.84 6.44
CA GLY A 164 9.02 19.46 7.43
C GLY A 164 10.43 18.91 7.45
N HIS A 165 10.58 17.58 7.44
CA HIS A 165 11.88 16.91 7.61
C HIS A 165 11.88 15.53 6.93
N ILE A 166 13.08 14.98 6.72
CA ILE A 166 13.27 13.64 6.17
C ILE A 166 12.56 12.55 7.02
N TYR A 167 12.42 12.76 8.32
CA TYR A 167 11.69 11.89 9.23
C TYR A 167 10.20 11.80 8.83
N GLY A 168 9.53 12.93 8.63
CA GLY A 168 8.14 12.96 8.16
C GLY A 168 7.98 12.32 6.78
N ALA A 169 8.83 12.68 5.82
CA ALA A 169 8.77 12.14 4.48
C ALA A 169 8.95 10.62 4.45
N THR A 170 9.93 10.06 5.18
CA THR A 170 10.15 8.61 5.24
C THR A 170 9.03 7.88 5.97
N PHE A 171 8.49 8.47 7.03
CA PHE A 171 7.35 7.91 7.77
C PHE A 171 6.10 7.81 6.89
N TYR A 172 5.65 8.92 6.31
CA TYR A 172 4.42 8.93 5.51
C TYR A 172 4.55 8.08 4.23
N LEU A 173 5.67 8.16 3.52
CA LEU A 173 5.84 7.42 2.26
C LEU A 173 6.00 5.92 2.47
N SER A 174 6.68 5.47 3.52
CA SER A 174 6.80 4.04 3.81
C SER A 174 5.46 3.39 4.15
N LEU A 175 4.55 4.12 4.80
CA LEU A 175 3.24 3.61 5.21
C LEU A 175 2.16 3.76 4.13
N ILE A 176 2.18 4.83 3.33
CA ILE A 176 1.24 5.01 2.21
C ILE A 176 1.33 3.85 1.22
N HIS A 177 2.53 3.34 0.96
CA HIS A 177 2.72 2.24 0.02
C HIS A 177 2.20 0.89 0.52
N ILE A 178 2.15 0.66 1.83
CA ILE A 178 1.51 -0.54 2.41
C ILE A 178 0.01 -0.58 2.12
N SER A 179 -0.62 0.57 1.99
CA SER A 179 -2.07 0.68 1.74
C SER A 179 -2.47 0.61 0.26
N GLU A 180 -1.51 0.54 -0.68
CA GLU A 180 -1.76 0.40 -2.13
C GLU A 180 -1.33 -0.97 -2.70
N PRO A 181 -1.92 -2.11 -2.28
CA PRO A 181 -1.55 -3.42 -2.84
C PRO A 181 -2.10 -3.67 -4.25
N THR A 182 -2.77 -2.69 -4.85
CA THR A 182 -3.55 -2.88 -6.08
C THR A 182 -3.04 -2.06 -7.27
N ARG A 183 -1.76 -1.66 -7.28
CA ARG A 183 -1.23 -1.00 -8.48
C ARG A 183 -1.00 -2.04 -9.57
N PRO A 184 -1.79 -2.03 -10.66
CA PRO A 184 -1.57 -2.95 -11.75
C PRO A 184 -0.20 -2.69 -12.40
N ILE A 185 0.53 -3.74 -12.60
CA ILE A 185 1.77 -3.74 -13.37
C ILE A 185 1.38 -3.59 -14.84
N HIS A 186 1.85 -2.54 -15.45
CA HIS A 186 1.94 -2.42 -16.91
C HIS A 186 3.31 -2.89 -17.36
#